data_c412827e24fe87a90160442e0c93627b
#
_entry.id   c412827e24fe87a90160442e0c93627b
#
_cell.length_a   1.000
_cell.length_b   1.000
_cell.length_c   1.000
_cell.angle_alpha   90.00
_cell.angle_beta   90.00
_cell.angle_gamma   90.00
#
_symmetry.space_group_name_H-M   'P 1'
#
loop_
_entity.id
_entity.type
_entity.pdbx_description
1 polymer ?
#
loop_
_entity_poly.entity_id
_entity_poly.type
_entity_poly.pdbx_seq_one_letter_code
_entity_poly.pdbx_strand_id
1 'polypeptide(L)'
;MAAGARAQDPPANLARRIAHQESQNQAAREEYNYRQTVEFAELNDRGGITGEYREERDVILSPQHERTEHMIGKPLSTLKHIVLTDQDFADMRGIQPFVMTEDQLWNYETTFRGDENIDGVDCWVLQVRPRQILEGQRLFDGMIWADKRDLSVVRVAGRAVPQILSTKSENLFPRFTTVRQKVDGRHSFPVYTFADDTLPFRSGLQRVRVTIRYSQYKRFGAESVIQFEKP
;
A
#
# COMPACT_ATOMS: atom_id res chain seq x y z
N MET A 1 38.75 13.35 10.63
CA MET A 1 38.06 14.15 9.60
C MET A 1 37.08 13.22 8.90
N ALA A 2 35.80 13.30 9.23
CA ALA A 2 34.78 12.53 8.54
C ALA A 2 34.49 13.24 7.21
N ALA A 3 34.82 12.61 6.09
CA ALA A 3 34.39 13.06 4.77
C ALA A 3 32.87 12.98 4.73
N GLY A 4 32.20 14.14 4.77
CA GLY A 4 30.77 14.21 4.55
C GLY A 4 30.46 13.64 3.16
N ALA A 5 29.72 12.55 3.10
CA ALA A 5 29.20 12.03 1.85
C ALA A 5 28.38 13.13 1.19
N ARG A 6 28.85 13.66 0.07
CA ARG A 6 28.11 14.61 -0.73
C ARG A 6 26.82 13.91 -1.19
N ALA A 7 25.68 14.47 -0.84
CA ALA A 7 24.40 13.99 -1.36
C ALA A 7 24.50 13.95 -2.90
N GLN A 8 24.21 12.83 -3.49
CA GLN A 8 24.24 12.66 -4.93
C GLN A 8 23.06 13.39 -5.55
N ASP A 9 23.28 14.17 -6.60
CA ASP A 9 22.18 14.81 -7.32
C ASP A 9 21.28 13.73 -7.96
N PRO A 10 19.94 13.93 -7.87
CA PRO A 10 19.01 12.97 -8.45
C PRO A 10 19.10 12.98 -9.97
N PRO A 11 18.83 11.84 -10.64
CA PRO A 11 18.74 11.80 -12.10
C PRO A 11 17.69 12.78 -12.62
N ALA A 12 17.93 13.35 -13.80
CA ALA A 12 16.93 14.16 -14.48
C ALA A 12 15.62 13.37 -14.63
N ASN A 13 14.48 14.03 -14.42
CA ASN A 13 13.13 13.44 -14.52
C ASN A 13 12.91 12.22 -13.59
N LEU A 14 13.51 12.24 -12.39
CA LEU A 14 13.46 11.10 -11.44
C LEU A 14 12.03 10.60 -11.22
N ALA A 15 11.07 11.49 -10.93
CA ALA A 15 9.68 11.11 -10.67
C ALA A 15 9.05 10.37 -11.86
N ARG A 16 9.30 10.81 -13.08
CA ARG A 16 8.80 10.16 -14.30
C ARG A 16 9.42 8.79 -14.51
N ARG A 17 10.71 8.65 -14.24
CA ARG A 17 11.41 7.36 -14.34
C ARG A 17 10.93 6.36 -13.30
N ILE A 18 10.66 6.82 -12.07
CA ILE A 18 10.04 5.99 -11.02
C ILE A 18 8.63 5.59 -11.46
N ALA A 19 7.81 6.53 -11.95
CA ALA A 19 6.46 6.25 -12.42
C ALA A 19 6.44 5.23 -13.58
N HIS A 20 7.41 5.30 -14.49
CA HIS A 20 7.58 4.29 -15.53
C HIS A 20 7.86 2.90 -14.97
N GLN A 21 8.79 2.78 -14.00
CA GLN A 21 9.07 1.52 -13.33
C GLN A 21 7.86 1.00 -12.55
N GLU A 22 7.08 1.90 -11.93
CA GLU A 22 5.85 1.53 -11.23
C GLU A 22 4.75 1.04 -12.19
N SER A 23 4.64 1.61 -13.39
CA SER A 23 3.74 1.09 -14.43
C SER A 23 4.10 -0.34 -14.82
N GLN A 24 5.39 -0.66 -14.94
CA GLN A 24 5.85 -2.02 -15.21
C GLN A 24 5.56 -2.96 -14.03
N ASN A 25 5.80 -2.51 -12.80
CA ASN A 25 5.50 -3.29 -11.60
C ASN A 25 3.99 -3.57 -11.46
N GLN A 26 3.14 -2.58 -11.79
CA GLN A 26 1.69 -2.77 -11.77
C GLN A 26 1.24 -3.79 -12.80
N ALA A 27 1.67 -3.65 -14.04
CA ALA A 27 1.36 -4.60 -15.11
C ALA A 27 1.81 -6.03 -14.75
N ALA A 28 3.03 -6.16 -14.20
CA ALA A 28 3.51 -7.46 -13.74
C ALA A 28 2.67 -8.03 -12.58
N ARG A 29 2.24 -7.18 -11.63
CA ARG A 29 1.43 -7.62 -10.48
C ARG A 29 0.06 -8.17 -10.91
N GLU A 30 -0.50 -7.69 -12.00
CA GLU A 30 -1.76 -8.17 -12.58
C GLU A 30 -1.67 -9.62 -13.09
N GLU A 31 -0.46 -10.17 -13.18
CA GLU A 31 -0.22 -11.58 -13.51
C GLU A 31 -0.07 -12.48 -12.27
N TYR A 32 -0.25 -11.94 -11.04
CA TYR A 32 -0.04 -12.69 -9.80
C TYR A 32 -1.29 -12.77 -8.94
N ASN A 33 -1.58 -13.98 -8.51
CA ASN A 33 -2.48 -14.21 -7.38
C ASN A 33 -1.71 -14.05 -6.07
N TYR A 34 -2.39 -13.65 -5.01
CA TYR A 34 -1.76 -13.51 -3.71
C TYR A 34 -2.76 -13.64 -2.57
N ARG A 35 -2.26 -13.91 -1.38
CA ARG A 35 -3.03 -13.91 -0.14
C ARG A 35 -2.89 -12.58 0.58
N GLN A 36 -4.00 -12.03 1.06
CA GLN A 36 -4.04 -10.84 1.88
C GLN A 36 -4.66 -11.16 3.23
N THR A 37 -3.96 -10.82 4.31
CA THR A 37 -4.49 -10.85 5.69
C THR A 37 -4.60 -9.41 6.17
N VAL A 38 -5.77 -9.02 6.67
CA VAL A 38 -6.04 -7.70 7.25
C VAL A 38 -6.34 -7.88 8.73
N GLU A 39 -5.62 -7.15 9.57
CA GLU A 39 -5.83 -7.05 11.00
C GLU A 39 -6.01 -5.58 11.35
N PHE A 40 -7.12 -5.24 11.97
CA PHE A 40 -7.42 -3.89 12.46
C PHE A 40 -7.73 -3.99 13.96
N ALA A 41 -7.10 -3.18 14.79
CA ALA A 41 -7.29 -3.19 16.24
C ALA A 41 -7.62 -1.81 16.77
N GLU A 42 -8.62 -1.74 17.66
CA GLU A 42 -8.85 -0.63 18.57
C GLU A 42 -7.94 -0.79 19.79
N LEU A 43 -7.27 0.29 20.18
CA LEU A 43 -6.37 0.27 21.31
C LEU A 43 -6.84 1.24 22.40
N ASN A 44 -6.64 0.88 23.66
CA ASN A 44 -6.77 1.81 24.77
C ASN A 44 -5.50 2.67 24.94
N ASP A 45 -5.52 3.63 25.85
CA ASP A 45 -4.40 4.56 26.12
C ASP A 45 -3.11 3.84 26.54
N ARG A 46 -3.21 2.61 27.07
CA ARG A 46 -2.06 1.78 27.47
C ARG A 46 -1.58 0.87 26.34
N GLY A 47 -2.19 0.95 25.15
CA GLY A 47 -1.85 0.13 23.99
C GLY A 47 -2.43 -1.28 24.01
N GLY A 48 -3.31 -1.60 24.96
CA GLY A 48 -4.03 -2.86 25.01
C GLY A 48 -5.17 -2.90 23.97
N ILE A 49 -5.37 -4.05 23.32
CA ILE A 49 -6.44 -4.26 22.33
C ILE A 49 -7.78 -4.31 23.06
N THR A 50 -8.74 -3.50 22.63
CA THR A 50 -10.11 -3.43 23.15
C THR A 50 -11.16 -4.00 22.21
N GLY A 51 -10.83 -4.06 20.92
CA GLY A 51 -11.61 -4.68 19.86
C GLY A 51 -10.73 -4.93 18.66
N GLU A 52 -11.06 -5.91 17.85
CA GLU A 52 -10.30 -6.25 16.66
C GLU A 52 -11.19 -6.70 15.51
N TYR A 53 -10.68 -6.51 14.31
CA TYR A 53 -11.21 -7.08 13.07
C TYR A 53 -10.09 -7.86 12.39
N ARG A 54 -10.43 -9.04 11.91
CA ARG A 54 -9.51 -9.87 11.14
C ARG A 54 -10.22 -10.54 9.98
N GLU A 55 -9.57 -10.49 8.83
CA GLU A 55 -9.98 -11.24 7.65
C GLU A 55 -8.77 -11.76 6.88
N GLU A 56 -8.99 -12.82 6.14
CA GLU A 56 -8.02 -13.40 5.22
C GLU A 56 -8.72 -13.70 3.90
N ARG A 57 -8.07 -13.37 2.78
CA ARG A 57 -8.62 -13.59 1.45
C ARG A 57 -7.53 -13.97 0.45
N ASP A 58 -7.90 -14.80 -0.52
CA ASP A 58 -7.12 -14.97 -1.73
C ASP A 58 -7.60 -13.98 -2.78
N VAL A 59 -6.67 -13.18 -3.30
CA VAL A 59 -6.89 -12.27 -4.42
C VAL A 59 -6.44 -12.98 -5.69
N ILE A 60 -7.40 -13.24 -6.57
CA ILE A 60 -7.21 -13.97 -7.81
C ILE A 60 -7.44 -13.01 -8.96
N LEU A 61 -6.49 -12.97 -9.87
CA LEU A 61 -6.59 -12.22 -11.12
C LEU A 61 -6.76 -13.20 -12.27
N SER A 62 -7.76 -12.96 -13.14
CA SER A 62 -7.96 -13.76 -14.34
C SER A 62 -7.00 -13.32 -15.44
N PRO A 63 -6.80 -14.13 -16.51
CA PRO A 63 -6.06 -13.70 -17.70
C PRO A 63 -6.63 -12.43 -18.36
N GLN A 64 -7.87 -12.07 -18.07
CA GLN A 64 -8.54 -10.86 -18.54
C GLN A 64 -8.36 -9.69 -17.55
N HIS A 65 -7.48 -9.84 -16.53
CA HIS A 65 -7.20 -8.88 -15.44
C HIS A 65 -8.41 -8.58 -14.54
N GLU A 66 -9.42 -9.48 -14.54
CA GLU A 66 -10.55 -9.37 -13.62
C GLU A 66 -10.12 -9.82 -12.21
N ARG A 67 -10.36 -8.94 -11.23
CA ARG A 67 -10.04 -9.19 -9.83
C ARG A 67 -11.20 -9.87 -9.12
N THR A 68 -10.94 -11.06 -8.57
CA THR A 68 -11.87 -11.79 -7.70
C THR A 68 -11.25 -11.97 -6.32
N GLU A 69 -12.05 -11.83 -5.28
CA GLU A 69 -11.62 -12.01 -3.90
C GLU A 69 -12.38 -13.16 -3.24
N HIS A 70 -11.65 -14.18 -2.81
CA HIS A 70 -12.21 -15.32 -2.09
C HIS A 70 -11.84 -15.24 -0.61
N MET A 71 -12.86 -15.02 0.23
CA MET A 71 -12.69 -15.02 1.69
C MET A 71 -12.31 -16.40 2.20
N ILE A 72 -11.28 -16.45 3.04
CA ILE A 72 -10.84 -17.66 3.74
C ILE A 72 -11.44 -17.65 5.13
N GLY A 73 -12.51 -18.45 5.28
CA GLY A 73 -13.30 -18.44 6.50
C GLY A 73 -14.22 -17.20 6.61
N LYS A 74 -14.72 -16.95 7.81
CA LYS A 74 -15.55 -15.78 8.10
C LYS A 74 -14.72 -14.68 8.72
N PRO A 75 -14.90 -13.42 8.34
CA PRO A 75 -14.30 -12.30 9.05
C PRO A 75 -14.69 -12.34 10.54
N LEU A 76 -13.71 -12.08 11.39
CA LEU A 76 -13.94 -11.91 12.83
C LEU A 76 -13.99 -10.42 13.15
N SER A 77 -15.02 -9.97 13.87
CA SER A 77 -15.08 -8.60 14.37
C SER A 77 -15.54 -8.58 15.82
N THR A 78 -14.75 -7.94 16.65
CA THR A 78 -15.06 -7.59 18.05
C THR A 78 -14.91 -6.09 18.29
N LEU A 79 -14.86 -5.29 17.19
CA LEU A 79 -14.77 -3.82 17.26
C LEU A 79 -15.97 -3.25 18.04
N LYS A 80 -15.71 -2.21 18.83
CA LYS A 80 -16.70 -1.60 19.74
C LYS A 80 -17.00 -0.17 19.39
N HIS A 81 -16.02 0.57 18.91
CA HIS A 81 -16.10 2.01 18.69
C HIS A 81 -16.00 2.38 17.22
N ILE A 82 -15.41 1.52 16.41
CA ILE A 82 -15.18 1.74 14.98
C ILE A 82 -16.03 0.79 14.16
N VAL A 83 -16.66 1.33 13.13
CA VAL A 83 -17.33 0.56 12.09
C VAL A 83 -16.52 0.72 10.81
N LEU A 84 -15.96 -0.38 10.32
CA LEU A 84 -15.28 -0.38 9.02
C LEU A 84 -16.30 -0.21 7.90
N THR A 85 -16.04 0.74 7.01
CA THR A 85 -16.89 1.10 5.89
C THR A 85 -16.36 0.54 4.58
N ASP A 86 -17.17 0.53 3.53
CA ASP A 86 -16.72 0.16 2.18
C ASP A 86 -15.57 1.05 1.70
N GLN A 87 -15.54 2.32 2.13
CA GLN A 87 -14.45 3.24 1.82
C GLN A 87 -13.15 2.83 2.50
N ASP A 88 -13.18 2.34 3.76
CA ASP A 88 -11.99 1.81 4.44
C ASP A 88 -11.41 0.63 3.68
N PHE A 89 -12.26 -0.30 3.22
CA PHE A 89 -11.83 -1.41 2.39
C PHE A 89 -11.31 -0.96 1.01
N ALA A 90 -11.91 0.06 0.40
CA ALA A 90 -11.42 0.63 -0.85
C ALA A 90 -10.03 1.27 -0.68
N ASP A 91 -9.80 1.98 0.43
CA ASP A 91 -8.49 2.55 0.76
C ASP A 91 -7.43 1.45 0.98
N MET A 92 -7.79 0.36 1.65
CA MET A 92 -6.90 -0.79 1.83
C MET A 92 -6.52 -1.46 0.50
N ARG A 93 -7.43 -1.45 -0.49
CA ARG A 93 -7.18 -2.02 -1.81
C ARG A 93 -6.38 -1.10 -2.74
N GLY A 94 -6.63 0.21 -2.69
CA GLY A 94 -6.14 1.18 -3.66
C GLY A 94 -5.08 2.14 -3.14
N ILE A 95 -5.24 2.68 -1.93
CA ILE A 95 -4.36 3.73 -1.42
C ILE A 95 -3.15 3.16 -0.67
N GLN A 96 -3.34 2.13 0.16
CA GLN A 96 -2.24 1.58 0.95
C GLN A 96 -1.16 0.87 0.11
N PRO A 97 -1.48 0.07 -0.90
CA PRO A 97 -0.48 -0.45 -1.83
C PRO A 97 -0.06 0.57 -2.89
N PHE A 98 -0.14 1.85 -2.60
CA PHE A 98 0.04 2.97 -3.52
C PHE A 98 1.08 2.70 -4.61
N VAL A 99 0.68 2.95 -5.85
CA VAL A 99 1.51 2.83 -7.05
C VAL A 99 1.37 4.13 -7.84
N MET A 100 2.47 4.86 -8.01
CA MET A 100 2.49 6.09 -8.81
C MET A 100 2.89 5.77 -10.24
N THR A 101 1.93 5.35 -11.04
CA THR A 101 2.12 5.04 -12.47
C THR A 101 2.23 6.30 -13.34
N GLU A 102 2.65 6.13 -14.60
CA GLU A 102 2.81 7.26 -15.53
C GLU A 102 1.49 7.99 -15.79
N ASP A 103 0.38 7.27 -15.89
CA ASP A 103 -0.97 7.82 -16.06
C ASP A 103 -1.48 8.55 -14.83
N GLN A 104 -0.99 8.21 -13.63
CA GLN A 104 -1.35 8.85 -12.37
C GLN A 104 -0.45 10.02 -12.00
N LEU A 105 0.75 10.09 -12.56
CA LEU A 105 1.76 11.10 -12.19
C LEU A 105 1.24 12.55 -12.32
N TRP A 106 0.38 12.82 -13.27
CA TRP A 106 -0.19 14.15 -13.46
C TRP A 106 -1.10 14.63 -12.31
N ASN A 107 -1.65 13.69 -11.51
CA ASN A 107 -2.44 14.02 -10.33
C ASN A 107 -1.59 14.59 -9.19
N TYR A 108 -0.27 14.40 -9.26
CA TYR A 108 0.62 14.66 -8.14
C TYR A 108 1.66 15.73 -8.45
N GLU A 109 1.98 16.50 -7.42
CA GLU A 109 3.21 17.25 -7.32
C GLU A 109 4.26 16.39 -6.61
N THR A 110 5.46 16.31 -7.19
CA THR A 110 6.56 15.53 -6.63
C THR A 110 7.73 16.44 -6.30
N THR A 111 8.29 16.29 -5.10
CA THR A 111 9.46 17.04 -4.63
C THR A 111 10.54 16.09 -4.18
N PHE A 112 11.75 16.23 -4.73
CA PHE A 112 12.91 15.49 -4.23
C PHE A 112 13.26 15.92 -2.79
N ARG A 113 13.51 14.94 -1.91
CA ARG A 113 13.81 15.15 -0.50
C ARG A 113 15.19 14.65 -0.06
N GLY A 114 15.99 14.19 -0.99
CA GLY A 114 17.30 13.64 -0.73
C GLY A 114 17.37 12.15 -0.94
N ASP A 115 18.27 11.51 -0.26
CA ASP A 115 18.48 10.08 -0.30
C ASP A 115 18.56 9.51 1.13
N GLU A 116 18.19 8.24 1.25
CA GLU A 116 18.15 7.52 2.52
C GLU A 116 18.49 6.04 2.29
N ASN A 117 19.20 5.42 3.23
CA ASN A 117 19.41 3.98 3.24
C ASN A 117 18.27 3.30 4.02
N ILE A 118 17.53 2.41 3.35
CA ILE A 118 16.43 1.66 3.93
C ILE A 118 16.80 0.19 3.94
N ASP A 119 17.07 -0.35 5.12
CA ASP A 119 17.38 -1.77 5.32
C ASP A 119 18.52 -2.28 4.39
N GLY A 120 19.53 -1.43 4.14
CA GLY A 120 20.68 -1.74 3.27
C GLY A 120 20.46 -1.38 1.79
N VAL A 121 19.33 -0.80 1.43
CA VAL A 121 19.04 -0.31 0.08
C VAL A 121 19.18 1.20 0.04
N ASP A 122 20.07 1.73 -0.80
CA ASP A 122 20.19 3.16 -1.04
C ASP A 122 19.05 3.65 -1.92
N CYS A 123 18.27 4.59 -1.41
CA CYS A 123 17.03 5.05 -2.03
C CYS A 123 17.06 6.54 -2.35
N TRP A 124 16.41 6.91 -3.45
CA TRP A 124 15.92 8.26 -3.68
C TRP A 124 14.62 8.48 -2.92
N VAL A 125 14.46 9.64 -2.28
CA VAL A 125 13.28 9.99 -1.51
C VAL A 125 12.51 11.09 -2.21
N LEU A 126 11.25 10.80 -2.55
CA LEU A 126 10.32 11.77 -3.13
C LEU A 126 9.14 12.00 -2.20
N GLN A 127 8.78 13.26 -2.01
CA GLN A 127 7.48 13.64 -1.50
C GLN A 127 6.48 13.65 -2.66
N VAL A 128 5.30 13.11 -2.41
CA VAL A 128 4.20 13.00 -3.36
C VAL A 128 2.97 13.64 -2.72
N ARG A 129 2.39 14.65 -3.36
CA ARG A 129 1.17 15.34 -2.90
C ARG A 129 0.18 15.52 -4.04
N PRO A 130 -1.12 15.35 -3.81
CA PRO A 130 -2.12 15.69 -4.81
C PRO A 130 -2.01 17.17 -5.22
N ARG A 131 -2.03 17.44 -6.54
CA ARG A 131 -2.14 18.83 -7.06
C ARG A 131 -3.49 19.43 -6.76
N GLN A 132 -4.52 18.60 -6.88
CA GLN A 132 -5.91 18.93 -6.64
C GLN A 132 -6.65 17.66 -6.28
N ILE A 133 -7.63 17.77 -5.42
CA ILE A 133 -8.54 16.67 -5.06
C ILE A 133 -9.92 17.07 -5.55
N LEU A 134 -10.44 16.34 -6.53
CA LEU A 134 -11.80 16.55 -7.03
C LEU A 134 -12.81 15.82 -6.14
N GLU A 135 -14.07 16.20 -6.24
CA GLU A 135 -15.16 15.54 -5.50
C GLU A 135 -15.17 14.02 -5.82
N GLY A 136 -15.29 13.21 -4.78
CA GLY A 136 -15.29 11.75 -4.87
C GLY A 136 -13.90 11.11 -5.07
N GLN A 137 -12.83 11.87 -5.23
CA GLN A 137 -11.50 11.32 -5.33
C GLN A 137 -10.88 11.02 -3.97
N ARG A 138 -10.16 9.90 -3.90
CA ARG A 138 -9.25 9.54 -2.81
C ARG A 138 -7.85 9.39 -3.40
N LEU A 139 -6.93 10.15 -2.89
CA LEU A 139 -5.55 10.20 -3.38
C LEU A 139 -4.58 9.96 -2.22
N PHE A 140 -3.32 9.75 -2.56
CA PHE A 140 -2.23 9.56 -1.60
C PHE A 140 -1.50 10.89 -1.32
N ASP A 141 -1.15 11.14 -0.07
CA ASP A 141 -0.24 12.22 0.37
C ASP A 141 0.85 11.63 1.26
N GLY A 142 2.10 11.66 0.82
CA GLY A 142 3.18 11.04 1.58
C GLY A 142 4.54 11.07 0.91
N MET A 143 5.35 10.07 1.26
CA MET A 143 6.72 9.88 0.81
C MET A 143 6.86 8.52 0.13
N ILE A 144 7.72 8.44 -0.86
CA ILE A 144 8.15 7.19 -1.50
C ILE A 144 9.67 7.09 -1.49
N TRP A 145 10.17 5.87 -1.33
CA TRP A 145 11.58 5.51 -1.38
C TRP A 145 11.81 4.56 -2.54
N ALA A 146 12.62 4.96 -3.49
CA ALA A 146 12.94 4.18 -4.68
C ALA A 146 14.41 3.77 -4.69
N ASP A 147 14.68 2.49 -4.89
CA ASP A 147 16.05 1.95 -5.02
C ASP A 147 16.82 2.71 -6.11
N LYS A 148 18.01 3.21 -5.79
CA LYS A 148 18.85 3.95 -6.73
C LYS A 148 19.28 3.13 -7.95
N ARG A 149 19.31 1.80 -7.83
CA ARG A 149 19.80 0.89 -8.87
C ARG A 149 18.82 0.71 -10.01
N ASP A 150 17.53 0.51 -9.67
CA ASP A 150 16.51 0.14 -10.65
C ASP A 150 15.21 0.96 -10.54
N LEU A 151 15.17 1.91 -9.61
CA LEU A 151 14.04 2.82 -9.36
C LEU A 151 12.77 2.11 -8.88
N SER A 152 12.86 0.85 -8.48
CA SER A 152 11.75 0.14 -7.83
C SER A 152 11.43 0.78 -6.48
N VAL A 153 10.17 1.05 -6.22
CA VAL A 153 9.74 1.55 -4.91
C VAL A 153 9.86 0.43 -3.88
N VAL A 154 10.56 0.68 -2.78
CA VAL A 154 10.77 -0.26 -1.66
C VAL A 154 9.94 0.09 -0.44
N ARG A 155 9.58 1.36 -0.29
CA ARG A 155 8.76 1.84 0.83
C ARG A 155 7.86 2.99 0.38
N VAL A 156 6.67 3.02 0.95
CA VAL A 156 5.71 4.13 0.83
C VAL A 156 5.25 4.47 2.25
N ALA A 157 5.19 5.75 2.62
CA ALA A 157 4.65 6.17 3.91
C ALA A 157 3.81 7.43 3.74
N GLY A 158 2.56 7.40 4.19
CA GLY A 158 1.64 8.51 4.00
C GLY A 158 0.24 8.23 4.51
N ARG A 159 -0.73 8.85 3.86
CA ARG A 159 -2.15 8.71 4.21
C ARG A 159 -3.04 8.87 2.97
N ALA A 160 -4.27 8.38 3.09
CA ALA A 160 -5.33 8.71 2.15
C ALA A 160 -5.88 10.13 2.40
N VAL A 161 -6.14 10.87 1.34
CA VAL A 161 -6.73 12.22 1.39
C VAL A 161 -7.84 12.39 0.36
N PRO A 162 -8.89 13.19 0.65
CA PRO A 162 -9.16 13.87 1.91
C PRO A 162 -9.66 12.90 2.99
N GLN A 163 -9.61 13.32 4.25
CA GLN A 163 -10.37 12.65 5.30
C GLN A 163 -11.86 12.92 5.07
N ILE A 164 -12.70 11.88 5.14
CA ILE A 164 -14.13 12.02 4.92
C ILE A 164 -14.82 12.18 6.28
N LEU A 165 -15.39 13.36 6.49
CA LEU A 165 -16.18 13.72 7.67
C LEU A 165 -17.56 14.10 7.19
N SER A 166 -18.46 13.14 7.07
CA SER A 166 -19.87 13.40 6.73
C SER A 166 -20.76 13.23 7.95
N THR A 167 -22.02 13.68 7.84
CA THR A 167 -23.00 13.48 8.91
C THR A 167 -23.38 12.01 9.10
N LYS A 168 -23.17 11.18 8.08
CA LYS A 168 -23.57 9.77 8.05
C LYS A 168 -22.41 8.80 8.26
N SER A 169 -21.17 9.21 7.93
CA SER A 169 -19.99 8.34 8.03
C SER A 169 -18.73 9.15 8.28
N GLU A 170 -17.79 8.55 8.98
CA GLU A 170 -16.44 9.06 9.16
C GLU A 170 -15.48 8.04 8.58
N ASN A 171 -14.66 8.46 7.63
CA ASN A 171 -13.56 7.67 7.15
C ASN A 171 -12.27 8.44 7.45
N LEU A 172 -11.70 8.15 8.61
CA LEU A 172 -10.43 8.67 9.10
C LEU A 172 -9.41 7.55 9.00
N PHE A 173 -8.64 7.57 7.93
CA PHE A 173 -7.65 6.51 7.74
C PHE A 173 -6.31 6.90 8.39
N PRO A 174 -5.67 5.98 9.16
CA PRO A 174 -4.42 6.26 9.83
C PRO A 174 -3.27 6.47 8.83
N ARG A 175 -2.24 7.19 9.26
CA ARG A 175 -0.97 7.19 8.52
C ARG A 175 -0.40 5.79 8.49
N PHE A 176 0.05 5.36 7.32
CA PHE A 176 0.57 4.01 7.12
C PHE A 176 1.95 4.00 6.48
N THR A 177 2.62 2.89 6.63
CA THR A 177 3.84 2.54 5.90
C THR A 177 3.63 1.21 5.20
N THR A 178 3.87 1.17 3.90
CA THR A 178 3.88 -0.06 3.11
C THR A 178 5.30 -0.38 2.68
N VAL A 179 5.74 -1.58 3.02
CA VAL A 179 7.03 -2.16 2.60
C VAL A 179 6.79 -3.02 1.38
N ARG A 180 7.69 -2.93 0.42
CA ARG A 180 7.68 -3.72 -0.80
C ARG A 180 8.97 -4.51 -0.93
N GLN A 181 8.88 -5.67 -1.54
CA GLN A 181 10.03 -6.54 -1.82
C GLN A 181 9.93 -7.11 -3.23
N LYS A 182 11.06 -7.52 -3.77
CA LYS A 182 11.12 -8.22 -5.05
C LYS A 182 10.63 -9.65 -4.87
N VAL A 183 9.47 -9.95 -5.46
CA VAL A 183 8.79 -11.24 -5.30
C VAL A 183 9.42 -12.32 -6.21
N ASP A 184 9.82 -11.91 -7.41
CA ASP A 184 10.41 -12.79 -8.44
C ASP A 184 11.87 -12.39 -8.76
N GLY A 185 12.51 -11.64 -7.87
CA GLY A 185 13.84 -11.06 -8.10
C GLY A 185 13.85 -9.81 -8.99
N ARG A 186 12.70 -9.43 -9.59
CA ARG A 186 12.58 -8.33 -10.54
C ARG A 186 11.55 -7.28 -10.12
N HIS A 187 10.32 -7.71 -9.82
CA HIS A 187 9.17 -6.82 -9.58
C HIS A 187 8.94 -6.58 -8.09
N SER A 188 8.81 -5.33 -7.71
CA SER A 188 8.61 -4.90 -6.33
C SER A 188 7.11 -4.82 -6.01
N PHE A 189 6.64 -5.75 -5.15
CA PHE A 189 5.24 -5.84 -4.72
C PHE A 189 5.10 -5.58 -3.22
N PRO A 190 3.94 -5.10 -2.75
CA PRO A 190 3.66 -4.94 -1.33
C PRO A 190 3.80 -6.28 -0.59
N VAL A 191 4.47 -6.28 0.55
CA VAL A 191 4.55 -7.46 1.43
C VAL A 191 3.96 -7.19 2.80
N TYR A 192 3.99 -5.93 3.22
CA TYR A 192 3.54 -5.55 4.55
C TYR A 192 3.09 -4.09 4.58
N THR A 193 1.93 -3.81 5.19
CA THR A 193 1.48 -2.46 5.54
C THR A 193 1.21 -2.39 7.02
N PHE A 194 1.65 -1.30 7.64
CA PHE A 194 1.48 -1.04 9.07
C PHE A 194 1.04 0.40 9.30
N ALA A 195 0.12 0.56 10.24
CA ALA A 195 -0.28 1.86 10.79
C ALA A 195 -0.50 1.72 12.30
N ASP A 196 -0.12 2.73 13.08
CA ASP A 196 -0.46 2.91 14.50
C ASP A 196 -0.64 4.42 14.70
N ASP A 197 -1.88 4.85 14.88
CA ASP A 197 -2.24 6.26 14.87
C ASP A 197 -3.40 6.52 15.83
N THR A 198 -3.58 7.78 16.23
CA THR A 198 -4.75 8.21 17.00
C THR A 198 -5.61 9.12 16.15
N LEU A 199 -6.83 8.67 15.88
CA LEU A 199 -7.77 9.33 14.99
C LEU A 199 -8.83 10.11 15.76
N PRO A 200 -9.10 11.37 15.37
CA PRO A 200 -10.07 12.24 16.04
C PRO A 200 -11.49 12.02 15.49
N PHE A 201 -12.11 10.92 15.87
CA PHE A 201 -13.53 10.70 15.56
C PHE A 201 -14.43 11.66 16.35
N ARG A 202 -15.65 11.86 15.89
CA ARG A 202 -16.65 12.68 16.62
C ARG A 202 -16.96 12.12 18.01
N SER A 203 -16.87 10.81 18.15
CA SER A 203 -17.03 10.11 19.44
C SER A 203 -15.86 10.30 20.40
N GLY A 204 -14.75 10.88 19.94
CA GLY A 204 -13.52 11.07 20.69
C GLY A 204 -12.29 10.54 19.98
N LEU A 205 -11.14 10.68 20.63
CA LEU A 205 -9.89 10.14 20.13
C LEU A 205 -9.90 8.62 20.24
N GLN A 206 -9.61 7.93 19.14
CA GLN A 206 -9.48 6.48 19.11
C GLN A 206 -8.12 6.10 18.53
N ARG A 207 -7.32 5.39 19.32
CA ARG A 207 -6.07 4.80 18.84
C ARG A 207 -6.36 3.52 18.08
N VAL A 208 -5.78 3.39 16.90
CA VAL A 208 -5.96 2.26 15.98
C VAL A 208 -4.63 1.70 15.54
N ARG A 209 -4.61 0.40 15.28
CA ARG A 209 -3.50 -0.28 14.62
C ARG A 209 -4.02 -1.07 13.46
N VAL A 210 -3.37 -0.92 12.32
CA VAL A 210 -3.69 -1.69 11.10
C VAL A 210 -2.46 -2.46 10.67
N THR A 211 -2.64 -3.72 10.36
CA THR A 211 -1.61 -4.58 9.78
C THR A 211 -2.20 -5.28 8.57
N ILE A 212 -1.54 -5.16 7.42
CA ILE A 212 -1.90 -5.92 6.22
C ILE A 212 -0.66 -6.69 5.76
N ARG A 213 -0.82 -7.99 5.56
CA ARG A 213 0.22 -8.85 4.99
C ARG A 213 -0.21 -9.31 3.62
N TYR A 214 0.75 -9.29 2.70
CA TYR A 214 0.60 -9.80 1.35
C TYR A 214 1.59 -10.94 1.17
N SER A 215 1.09 -12.12 0.86
CA SER A 215 1.91 -13.34 0.83
C SER A 215 1.46 -14.28 -0.28
N GLN A 216 2.20 -15.36 -0.47
CA GLN A 216 1.86 -16.41 -1.43
C GLN A 216 1.65 -15.89 -2.86
N TYR A 217 2.45 -14.93 -3.30
CA TYR A 217 2.44 -14.48 -4.67
C TYR A 217 2.75 -15.64 -5.62
N LYS A 218 1.81 -15.91 -6.54
CA LYS A 218 1.94 -16.97 -7.55
C LYS A 218 1.52 -16.40 -8.90
N ARG A 219 2.41 -16.47 -9.86
CA ARG A 219 2.10 -16.08 -11.23
C ARG A 219 1.14 -17.09 -11.84
N PHE A 220 0.01 -16.65 -12.39
CA PHE A 220 -0.88 -17.55 -13.10
C PHE A 220 -0.29 -17.91 -14.47
N GLY A 221 -0.49 -19.16 -14.89
CA GLY A 221 0.07 -19.72 -16.13
C GLY A 221 1.46 -20.35 -16.00
N ALA A 222 2.11 -20.29 -14.81
CA ALA A 222 3.41 -20.94 -14.63
C ALA A 222 3.34 -22.46 -14.34
N GLU A 223 2.22 -22.97 -13.82
CA GLU A 223 2.04 -24.41 -13.53
C GLU A 223 0.57 -24.83 -13.67
N SER A 224 0.18 -25.21 -14.85
CA SER A 224 -0.99 -26.10 -15.08
C SER A 224 -0.76 -26.96 -16.32
N VAL A 225 0.21 -27.88 -16.21
CA VAL A 225 0.18 -29.09 -17.03
C VAL A 225 -0.71 -30.06 -16.27
N ILE A 226 -2.01 -30.05 -16.58
CA ILE A 226 -2.90 -31.15 -16.22
C ILE A 226 -2.52 -32.29 -17.15
N GLN A 227 -1.70 -33.22 -16.67
CA GLN A 227 -1.54 -34.52 -17.34
C GLN A 227 -2.83 -35.28 -17.18
N PHE A 228 -3.65 -35.31 -18.24
CA PHE A 228 -4.69 -36.32 -18.36
C PHE A 228 -3.99 -37.64 -18.68
N GLU A 229 -3.87 -38.52 -17.69
CA GLU A 229 -3.64 -39.95 -17.99
C GLU A 229 -4.85 -40.45 -18.76
N LYS A 230 -4.60 -40.90 -19.98
CA LYS A 230 -5.60 -41.66 -20.77
C LYS A 230 -5.80 -43.02 -20.13
N PRO A 231 -7.06 -43.51 -20.05
CA PRO A 231 -7.38 -44.84 -19.57
C PRO A 231 -6.77 -45.96 -20.41
#